data_c0a01f58d38ef5f5649fa54e8fdaadd9
#
_entry.id   c0a01f58d38ef5f5649fa54e8fdaadd9
#
_cell.length_a   1.000
_cell.length_b   1.000
_cell.length_c   1.000
_cell.angle_alpha   90.00
_cell.angle_beta   90.00
_cell.angle_gamma   90.00
#
_symmetry.space_group_name_H-M   'P 1'
#
loop_
_entity.id
_entity.type
_entity.pdbx_description
1 polymer ?
#
loop_
_entity_poly.entity_id
_entity_poly.type
_entity_poly.pdbx_seq_one_letter_code
_entity_poly.pdbx_strand_id
1 'polypeptide(L)'
;DAGLRKAIQTLDDVDVPMGDRFLVVPPVEKKNLTGIARFTEQAFTGEVGGGNTIRNGLIGDLYGIPVYVSSNSPTDTEGSQDARLCLLMHKSALALVEQMGVRTQTQYKQEFLGDLFTADTIYGTGELRNDAGVKLAVPA
;
A
#
# COMPACT_ATOMS: atom_id res chain seq x y z
N ASP A 1 16.41 1.46 2.14
CA ASP A 1 16.61 0.72 3.39
C ASP A 1 16.72 1.68 4.60
N ALA A 2 17.59 2.69 4.60
CA ALA A 2 17.72 3.61 5.73
C ALA A 2 16.43 4.38 6.06
N GLY A 3 15.72 4.86 5.06
CA GLY A 3 14.44 5.55 5.23
C GLY A 3 13.37 4.66 5.84
N LEU A 4 13.28 3.40 5.41
CA LEU A 4 12.31 2.45 5.95
C LEU A 4 12.61 2.13 7.43
N ARG A 5 13.87 1.90 7.78
CA ARG A 5 14.27 1.66 9.18
C ARG A 5 13.97 2.85 10.08
N LYS A 6 14.18 4.09 9.58
CA LYS A 6 13.81 5.30 10.31
C LYS A 6 12.29 5.42 10.49
N ALA A 7 11.50 5.07 9.48
CA ALA A 7 10.04 5.08 9.58
C ALA A 7 9.54 4.04 10.59
N ILE A 8 10.13 2.85 10.64
CA ILE A 8 9.83 1.83 11.65
C ILE A 8 10.14 2.37 13.04
N GLN A 9 11.33 2.97 13.23
CA GLN A 9 11.69 3.59 14.49
C GLN A 9 10.68 4.67 14.91
N THR A 10 10.23 5.51 14.00
CA THR A 10 9.24 6.56 14.32
C THR A 10 7.93 5.97 14.85
N LEU A 11 7.46 4.83 14.29
CA LEU A 11 6.27 4.15 14.80
C LEU A 11 6.51 3.46 16.15
N ASP A 12 7.72 2.98 16.38
CA ASP A 12 8.10 2.35 17.65
C ASP A 12 8.23 3.39 18.77
N ASP A 13 8.76 4.58 18.46
CA ASP A 13 8.89 5.70 19.39
C ASP A 13 7.52 6.21 19.89
N VAL A 14 6.44 5.95 19.15
CA VAL A 14 5.06 6.35 19.50
C VAL A 14 4.25 5.15 20.03
N ASP A 15 4.91 4.06 20.40
CA ASP A 15 4.28 2.84 20.96
C ASP A 15 3.18 2.25 20.07
N VAL A 16 3.29 2.34 18.74
CA VAL A 16 2.37 1.67 17.82
C VAL A 16 2.67 0.17 17.81
N PRO A 17 1.67 -0.72 17.97
CA PRO A 17 1.90 -2.16 17.97
C PRO A 17 2.65 -2.64 16.74
N MET A 18 3.56 -3.61 16.89
CA MET A 18 4.34 -4.18 15.78
C MET A 18 3.48 -5.05 14.85
N GLY A 19 2.44 -5.67 15.38
CA GLY A 19 1.50 -6.45 14.59
C GLY A 19 0.63 -5.56 13.71
N ASP A 20 0.09 -6.12 12.62
CA ASP A 20 -0.85 -5.42 11.73
C ASP A 20 -0.33 -4.11 11.12
N ARG A 21 0.99 -3.96 11.01
CA ARG A 21 1.63 -2.92 10.20
C ARG A 21 1.71 -3.39 8.76
N PHE A 22 1.60 -2.49 7.81
CA PHE A 22 1.79 -2.78 6.39
C PHE A 22 2.43 -1.60 5.67
N LEU A 23 3.16 -1.93 4.60
CA LEU A 23 3.87 -0.99 3.76
C LEU A 23 3.25 -0.98 2.37
N VAL A 24 2.81 0.18 1.92
CA VAL A 24 2.34 0.39 0.55
C VAL A 24 3.40 1.15 -0.23
N VAL A 25 3.83 0.59 -1.36
CA VAL A 25 4.89 1.16 -2.18
C VAL A 25 4.43 1.36 -3.62
N PRO A 26 4.91 2.41 -4.32
CA PRO A 26 4.70 2.56 -5.75
C PRO A 26 5.55 1.55 -6.54
N PRO A 27 5.21 1.28 -7.83
CA PRO A 27 5.97 0.35 -8.67
C PRO A 27 7.44 0.74 -8.86
N VAL A 28 7.78 2.03 -8.79
CA VAL A 28 9.16 2.53 -8.86
C VAL A 28 9.99 1.99 -7.70
N GLU A 29 9.45 2.06 -6.47
CA GLU A 29 10.12 1.52 -5.29
C GLU A 29 10.18 0.00 -5.29
N LYS A 30 9.19 -0.67 -5.84
CA LYS A 30 9.28 -2.11 -6.06
C LYS A 30 10.55 -2.45 -6.87
N LYS A 31 10.81 -1.73 -7.96
CA LYS A 31 12.00 -1.92 -8.79
C LYS A 31 13.28 -1.70 -7.96
N ASN A 32 13.33 -0.63 -7.16
CA ASN A 32 14.48 -0.30 -6.33
C ASN A 32 14.72 -1.35 -5.24
N LEU A 33 13.67 -1.80 -4.56
CA LEU A 33 13.75 -2.83 -3.52
C LEU A 33 14.20 -4.18 -4.09
N THR A 34 13.70 -4.58 -5.25
CA THR A 34 14.15 -5.82 -5.91
C THR A 34 15.59 -5.75 -6.42
N GLY A 35 16.16 -4.56 -6.59
CA GLY A 35 17.58 -4.36 -6.92
C GLY A 35 18.53 -4.49 -5.73
N ILE A 36 18.02 -4.54 -4.50
CA ILE A 36 18.85 -4.70 -3.30
C ILE A 36 19.15 -6.18 -3.08
N ALA A 37 20.43 -6.57 -3.13
CA ALA A 37 20.89 -7.95 -3.04
C ALA A 37 20.32 -8.70 -1.81
N ARG A 38 20.19 -8.02 -0.66
CA ARG A 38 19.64 -8.62 0.57
C ARG A 38 18.21 -9.15 0.43
N PHE A 39 17.42 -8.60 -0.49
CA PHE A 39 16.04 -9.03 -0.70
C PHE A 39 15.88 -10.01 -1.84
N THR A 40 16.90 -10.16 -2.69
CA THR A 40 16.85 -11.00 -3.89
C THR A 40 17.72 -12.24 -3.78
N GLU A 41 18.79 -12.22 -3.00
CA GLU A 41 19.67 -13.37 -2.84
C GLU A 41 19.01 -14.45 -1.96
N GLN A 42 18.97 -15.68 -2.46
CA GLN A 42 18.38 -16.82 -1.77
C GLN A 42 19.03 -17.11 -0.41
N ALA A 43 20.30 -16.75 -0.25
CA ALA A 43 21.04 -16.88 1.00
C ALA A 43 20.48 -16.02 2.14
N PHE A 44 19.82 -14.90 1.82
CA PHE A 44 19.23 -13.98 2.79
C PHE A 44 17.73 -14.19 3.00
N THR A 45 17.02 -14.76 2.04
CA THR A 45 15.56 -14.94 2.14
C THR A 45 15.17 -16.22 2.90
N GLY A 46 16.12 -17.15 3.13
CA GLY A 46 15.83 -18.41 3.80
C GLY A 46 14.79 -19.26 3.08
N GLU A 47 14.76 -20.53 3.36
CA GLU A 47 13.83 -21.49 2.74
C GLU A 47 12.44 -21.53 3.41
N VAL A 48 12.14 -20.56 4.27
CA VAL A 48 10.89 -20.53 5.04
C VAL A 48 9.81 -19.77 4.29
N GLY A 49 8.97 -20.52 3.59
CA GLY A 49 7.68 -20.00 3.09
C GLY A 49 7.56 -19.67 1.62
N GLY A 50 8.31 -20.31 0.75
CA GLY A 50 7.77 -20.58 -0.59
C GLY A 50 7.92 -19.55 -1.68
N GLY A 51 8.83 -18.61 -1.63
CA GLY A 51 8.96 -17.75 -2.80
C GLY A 51 10.24 -16.96 -2.87
N ASN A 52 11.16 -17.41 -3.72
CA ASN A 52 12.27 -16.56 -4.12
C ASN A 52 11.71 -15.34 -4.87
N THR A 53 11.99 -14.15 -4.39
CA THR A 53 11.56 -12.86 -4.96
C THR A 53 11.89 -12.74 -6.46
N ILE A 54 13.02 -13.32 -6.89
CA ILE A 54 13.42 -13.34 -8.30
C ILE A 54 12.45 -14.18 -9.16
N ARG A 55 11.98 -15.31 -8.63
CA ARG A 55 11.09 -16.21 -9.39
C ARG A 55 9.65 -15.69 -9.45
N ASN A 56 9.14 -15.11 -8.36
CA ASN A 56 7.73 -14.76 -8.25
C ASN A 56 7.47 -13.26 -8.41
N GLY A 57 8.52 -12.43 -8.40
CA GLY A 57 8.37 -10.96 -8.42
C GLY A 57 7.65 -10.38 -7.19
N LEU A 58 7.46 -11.20 -6.17
CA LEU A 58 6.89 -10.80 -4.89
C LEU A 58 8.00 -10.34 -3.95
N ILE A 59 7.85 -9.19 -3.33
CA ILE A 59 8.81 -8.69 -2.34
C ILE A 59 8.65 -9.44 -1.02
N GLY A 60 7.45 -10.01 -0.77
CA GLY A 60 7.15 -10.67 0.49
C GLY A 60 7.08 -9.68 1.65
N ASP A 61 7.60 -10.09 2.79
CA ASP A 61 7.64 -9.29 4.00
C ASP A 61 9.01 -8.65 4.18
N LEU A 62 9.03 -7.36 4.48
CA LEU A 62 10.23 -6.63 4.87
C LEU A 62 10.21 -6.36 6.37
N TYR A 63 11.18 -6.87 7.10
CA TYR A 63 11.24 -6.75 8.57
C TYR A 63 9.97 -7.26 9.28
N GLY A 64 9.31 -8.30 8.72
CA GLY A 64 8.04 -8.81 9.24
C GLY A 64 6.82 -7.94 8.92
N ILE A 65 6.97 -6.99 8.00
CA ILE A 65 5.90 -6.09 7.55
C ILE A 65 5.53 -6.47 6.12
N PRO A 66 4.28 -6.86 5.83
CA PRO A 66 3.85 -7.17 4.48
C PRO A 66 3.89 -5.94 3.57
N VAL A 67 4.38 -6.15 2.34
CA VAL A 67 4.55 -5.10 1.34
C VAL A 67 3.52 -5.24 0.25
N TYR A 68 2.74 -4.18 0.05
CA TYR A 68 1.75 -4.07 -1.02
C TYR A 68 2.22 -3.07 -2.07
N VAL A 69 2.05 -3.42 -3.33
CA VAL A 69 2.40 -2.54 -4.46
C VAL A 69 1.13 -1.95 -5.04
N SER A 70 1.08 -0.61 -5.14
CA SER A 70 -0.06 0.10 -5.72
C SER A 70 0.40 1.20 -6.65
N SER A 71 -0.22 1.29 -7.83
CA SER A 71 -0.03 2.40 -8.77
C SER A 71 -0.80 3.66 -8.36
N ASN A 72 -1.75 3.56 -7.42
CA ASN A 72 -2.55 4.67 -6.91
C ASN A 72 -1.82 5.50 -5.85
N SER A 73 -0.52 5.26 -5.65
CA SER A 73 0.28 6.08 -4.73
C SER A 73 0.25 7.55 -5.18
N PRO A 74 -0.10 8.48 -4.27
CA PRO A 74 -0.12 9.89 -4.61
C PRO A 74 1.27 10.40 -4.97
N THR A 75 1.32 11.39 -5.84
CA THR A 75 2.52 12.18 -6.10
C THR A 75 2.56 13.34 -5.13
N ASP A 76 3.73 13.60 -4.56
CA ASP A 76 3.98 14.76 -3.74
C ASP A 76 4.87 15.72 -4.54
N THR A 77 4.46 16.97 -4.61
CA THR A 77 5.22 18.06 -5.25
C THR A 77 5.92 18.94 -4.23
N GLU A 78 5.98 18.55 -2.96
CA GLU A 78 6.74 19.25 -1.94
C GLU A 78 8.25 19.10 -2.21
N GLY A 79 8.75 20.03 -2.97
CA GLY A 79 10.13 20.08 -3.41
C GLY A 79 10.26 20.17 -4.93
N SER A 80 11.44 20.46 -5.40
CA SER A 80 11.77 20.69 -6.81
C SER A 80 11.72 19.43 -7.69
N GLN A 81 11.26 18.27 -7.18
CA GLN A 81 11.22 17.00 -7.90
C GLN A 81 9.91 16.26 -7.63
N ASP A 82 9.39 15.63 -8.69
CA ASP A 82 8.26 14.72 -8.56
C ASP A 82 8.64 13.55 -7.64
N ALA A 83 7.95 13.45 -6.52
CA ALA A 83 8.14 12.36 -5.57
C ALA A 83 6.88 11.47 -5.50
N ARG A 84 7.08 10.18 -5.34
CA ARG A 84 6.02 9.21 -5.03
C ARG A 84 6.01 8.93 -3.53
N LEU A 85 4.83 8.79 -2.97
CA LEU A 85 4.69 8.50 -1.54
C LEU A 85 4.58 7.01 -1.28
N CYS A 86 5.45 6.49 -0.41
CA CYS A 86 5.26 5.21 0.25
C CYS A 86 4.57 5.46 1.59
N LEU A 87 3.69 4.55 1.98
CA LEU A 87 2.94 4.65 3.24
C LEU A 87 3.26 3.43 4.11
N LEU A 88 3.91 3.67 5.25
CA LEU A 88 4.04 2.68 6.32
C LEU A 88 3.01 3.01 7.40
N MET A 89 2.08 2.10 7.64
CA MET A 89 1.00 2.37 8.58
C MET A 89 0.55 1.11 9.33
N HIS A 90 -0.04 1.33 10.49
CA HIS A 90 -0.78 0.31 11.23
C HIS A 90 -2.27 0.38 10.85
N LYS A 91 -2.98 -0.73 10.96
CA LYS A 91 -4.43 -0.81 10.61
C LYS A 91 -5.31 0.22 11.32
N SER A 92 -4.91 0.70 12.49
CA SER A 92 -5.65 1.73 13.24
C SER A 92 -5.44 3.16 12.72
N ALA A 93 -4.56 3.38 11.75
CA ALA A 93 -4.30 4.71 11.20
C ALA A 93 -5.49 5.24 10.41
N LEU A 94 -6.15 4.38 9.65
CA LEU A 94 -7.23 4.74 8.74
C LEU A 94 -8.50 3.93 9.03
N ALA A 95 -9.65 4.54 8.78
CA ALA A 95 -10.93 3.86 8.78
C ALA A 95 -11.59 3.94 7.40
N LEU A 96 -12.14 2.84 6.98
CA LEU A 96 -13.08 2.76 5.86
C LEU A 96 -14.45 2.40 6.44
N VAL A 97 -15.42 3.27 6.23
CA VAL A 97 -16.80 3.06 6.67
C VAL A 97 -17.69 2.92 5.45
N GLU A 98 -18.37 1.81 5.33
CA GLU A 98 -19.31 1.53 4.27
C GLU A 98 -20.73 1.65 4.83
N GLN A 99 -21.49 2.61 4.31
CA GLN A 99 -22.90 2.80 4.69
C GLN A 99 -23.81 1.88 3.87
N MET A 100 -23.52 1.72 2.59
CA MET A 100 -24.28 0.90 1.67
C MET A 100 -23.33 0.14 0.76
N GLY A 101 -23.42 -1.19 0.78
CA GLY A 101 -22.70 -2.07 -0.14
C GLY A 101 -23.09 -1.84 -1.60
N VAL A 102 -22.34 -2.44 -2.52
CA VAL A 102 -22.63 -2.32 -3.95
C VAL A 102 -24.04 -2.81 -4.26
N ARG A 103 -24.88 -1.90 -4.70
CA ARG A 103 -26.24 -2.17 -5.16
C ARG A 103 -26.25 -2.05 -6.68
N THR A 104 -26.86 -3.03 -7.34
CA THR A 104 -26.99 -3.06 -8.79
C THR A 104 -28.46 -2.95 -9.20
N GLN A 105 -28.73 -2.17 -10.25
CA GLN A 105 -30.04 -2.02 -10.84
C GLN A 105 -29.95 -2.12 -12.36
N THR A 106 -30.90 -2.77 -12.98
CA THR A 106 -31.02 -2.86 -14.43
C THR A 106 -32.34 -2.25 -14.88
N GLN A 107 -32.28 -1.44 -15.94
CA GLN A 107 -33.46 -0.83 -16.56
C GLN A 107 -33.32 -0.84 -18.08
N TYR A 108 -34.35 -1.29 -18.78
CA TYR A 108 -34.41 -1.16 -20.24
C TYR A 108 -34.66 0.29 -20.64
N LYS A 109 -33.79 0.87 -21.45
CA LYS A 109 -33.95 2.21 -22.02
C LYS A 109 -34.30 2.15 -23.49
N GLN A 110 -35.55 2.54 -23.82
CA GLN A 110 -36.04 2.53 -25.19
C GLN A 110 -35.30 3.51 -26.12
N GLU A 111 -34.80 4.64 -25.59
CA GLU A 111 -34.07 5.64 -26.35
C GLU A 111 -32.78 5.08 -26.95
N PHE A 112 -32.15 4.11 -26.30
CA PHE A 112 -30.90 3.48 -26.71
C PHE A 112 -31.04 2.05 -27.18
N LEU A 113 -32.29 1.50 -27.18
CA LEU A 113 -32.57 0.10 -27.50
C LEU A 113 -31.67 -0.87 -26.75
N GLY A 114 -31.43 -0.60 -25.47
CA GLY A 114 -30.50 -1.39 -24.66
C GLY A 114 -30.83 -1.37 -23.18
N ASP A 115 -30.20 -2.27 -22.42
CA ASP A 115 -30.30 -2.33 -20.98
C ASP A 115 -29.28 -1.41 -20.33
N LEU A 116 -29.75 -0.51 -19.45
CA LEU A 116 -28.93 0.31 -18.59
C LEU A 116 -28.62 -0.47 -17.31
N PHE A 117 -27.34 -0.71 -17.04
CA PHE A 117 -26.86 -1.28 -15.78
C PHE A 117 -26.27 -0.17 -14.92
N THR A 118 -26.79 0.00 -13.71
CA THR A 118 -26.30 0.99 -12.75
C THR A 118 -25.81 0.28 -11.50
N ALA A 119 -24.62 0.61 -11.03
CA ALA A 119 -24.08 0.16 -9.76
C ALA A 119 -23.73 1.37 -8.90
N ASP A 120 -24.18 1.36 -7.64
CA ASP A 120 -23.93 2.43 -6.69
C ASP A 120 -23.47 1.87 -5.34
N THR A 121 -22.61 2.62 -4.67
CA THR A 121 -22.14 2.33 -3.31
C THR A 121 -21.92 3.65 -2.56
N ILE A 122 -22.08 3.62 -1.24
CA ILE A 122 -21.82 4.78 -0.37
C ILE A 122 -20.80 4.36 0.67
N TYR A 123 -19.63 4.98 0.63
CA TYR A 123 -18.58 4.76 1.59
C TYR A 123 -17.87 6.07 1.92
N GLY A 124 -17.18 6.07 3.04
CA GLY A 124 -16.33 7.18 3.47
C GLY A 124 -15.02 6.67 4.03
N THR A 125 -13.98 7.44 3.90
CA THR A 125 -12.66 7.17 4.46
C THR A 125 -12.27 8.30 5.41
N GLY A 126 -11.58 7.96 6.47
CA GLY A 126 -11.10 8.95 7.44
C GLY A 126 -9.83 8.49 8.13
N GLU A 127 -9.06 9.45 8.60
CA GLU A 127 -7.92 9.22 9.46
C GLU A 127 -8.41 9.11 10.91
N LEU A 128 -7.98 8.05 11.61
CA LEU A 128 -8.30 7.83 13.01
C LEU A 128 -7.16 8.24 13.94
N ARG A 129 -5.92 7.86 13.57
CA ARG A 129 -4.72 8.11 14.36
C ARG A 129 -3.60 8.61 13.45
N ASN A 130 -3.27 9.89 13.60
CA ASN A 130 -2.20 10.53 12.83
C ASN A 130 -0.81 9.97 13.15
N ASP A 131 -0.61 9.51 14.38
CA ASP A 131 0.64 8.95 14.89
C ASP A 131 0.90 7.50 14.43
N ALA A 132 -0.12 6.80 13.91
CA ALA A 132 -0.03 5.42 13.50
C ALA A 132 0.38 5.20 12.04
N GLY A 133 0.79 6.25 11.34
CA GLY A 133 1.23 6.19 9.94
C GLY A 133 2.37 7.14 9.62
N VAL A 134 3.29 6.71 8.75
CA VAL A 134 4.43 7.50 8.29
C VAL A 134 4.45 7.55 6.77
N LYS A 135 4.57 8.76 6.22
CA LYS A 135 4.77 8.98 4.79
C LYS A 135 6.26 9.03 4.47
N LEU A 136 6.67 8.33 3.44
CA LEU A 136 8.03 8.36 2.92
C LEU A 136 7.96 8.85 1.48
N ALA A 137 8.58 9.99 1.20
CA ALA A 137 8.73 10.50 -0.16
C ALA A 137 9.94 9.86 -0.84
N VAL A 138 9.71 9.33 -2.03
CA VAL A 138 10.73 8.67 -2.84
C VAL A 138 10.77 9.34 -4.20
N PRO A 139 11.96 9.64 -4.75
CA PRO A 139 12.08 10.19 -6.10
C PRO A 139 11.35 9.31 -7.13
N ALA A 140 10.61 9.93 -8.05
CA ALA A 140 9.82 9.25 -9.07
C ALA A 140 10.70 8.67 -10.20
#